data_1dc22606dedebfc0ff997f4a7f37c0be
#
_entry.id   1dc22606dedebfc0ff997f4a7f37c0be
#
_cell.length_a   1.000
_cell.length_b   1.000
_cell.length_c   1.000
_cell.angle_alpha   90.00
_cell.angle_beta   90.00
_cell.angle_gamma   90.00
#
_symmetry.space_group_name_H-M   'P 1'
#
loop_
_entity.id
_entity.type
_entity.pdbx_description
1 polymer ?
#
loop_
_entity_poly.entity_id
_entity_poly.type
_entity_poly.pdbx_seq_one_letter_code
_entity_poly.pdbx_strand_id
1 'polypeptide(L)'
;MRIVIIKYNAGNIFSVDYAMKRLGVEAEITGDLEKIKAADKVIFPGVGEAETTMNYLKEQHLDTLIKDLKQPVLGICIGMQLLCKSSEEAISGKVDCLGIFDEEVKLFIPDAQTHKVPHMGWNTIQVS
;
A
#
# COMPACT_ATOMS: atom_id res chain seq x y z
N MET A 1 -9.64 -10.17 17.78
CA MET A 1 -9.50 -9.51 16.45
C MET A 1 -8.05 -9.62 16.03
N ARG A 2 -7.80 -10.28 14.91
CA ARG A 2 -6.45 -10.52 14.37
C ARG A 2 -6.16 -9.53 13.25
N ILE A 3 -5.15 -8.69 13.44
CA ILE A 3 -4.70 -7.71 12.44
C ILE A 3 -3.35 -8.16 11.89
N VAL A 4 -3.22 -8.14 10.58
CA VAL A 4 -1.98 -8.48 9.88
C VAL A 4 -1.47 -7.27 9.11
N ILE A 5 -0.15 -7.04 9.19
CA ILE A 5 0.60 -6.13 8.32
C ILE A 5 1.32 -7.01 7.30
N ILE A 6 1.02 -6.81 6.03
CA ILE A 6 1.66 -7.60 4.95
C ILE A 6 3.14 -7.29 4.91
N LYS A 7 3.96 -8.35 5.08
CA LYS A 7 5.41 -8.28 4.91
C LYS A 7 5.76 -8.64 3.47
N TYR A 8 6.35 -7.69 2.78
CA TYR A 8 6.92 -7.89 1.46
C TYR A 8 8.24 -7.09 1.35
N ASN A 9 8.84 -7.03 0.18
CA ASN A 9 10.10 -6.31 -0.03
C ASN A 9 9.92 -4.77 -0.05
N ALA A 10 9.23 -4.24 0.94
CA ALA A 10 9.07 -2.81 1.15
C ALA A 10 9.60 -2.41 2.51
N GLY A 11 10.28 -1.29 2.56
CA GLY A 11 10.73 -0.69 3.81
C GLY A 11 9.57 -0.13 4.63
N ASN A 12 9.89 0.30 5.84
CA ASN A 12 8.98 1.05 6.74
C ASN A 12 7.79 0.27 7.35
N ILE A 13 7.77 -1.05 7.25
CA ILE A 13 6.76 -1.90 7.91
C ILE A 13 6.75 -1.66 9.43
N PHE A 14 7.93 -1.48 10.02
CA PHE A 14 8.06 -1.24 11.46
C PHE A 14 7.44 0.09 11.92
N SER A 15 7.41 1.12 11.07
CA SER A 15 6.72 2.38 11.42
C SER A 15 5.22 2.18 11.58
N VAL A 16 4.62 1.31 10.77
CA VAL A 16 3.21 0.92 10.91
C VAL A 16 3.00 0.11 12.17
N ASP A 17 3.87 -0.86 12.45
CA ASP A 17 3.82 -1.67 13.67
C ASP A 17 3.91 -0.79 14.93
N TYR A 18 4.86 0.14 14.98
CA TYR A 18 4.96 1.10 16.07
C TYR A 18 3.72 2.00 16.22
N ALA A 19 3.12 2.40 15.10
CA ALA A 19 1.86 3.16 15.15
C ALA A 19 0.73 2.33 15.76
N MET A 20 0.61 1.07 15.39
CA MET A 20 -0.38 0.14 15.97
C MET A 20 -0.15 -0.06 17.47
N LYS A 21 1.10 -0.26 17.88
CA LYS A 21 1.47 -0.40 19.30
C LYS A 21 1.11 0.86 20.12
N ARG A 22 1.32 2.07 19.58
CA ARG A 22 0.91 3.31 20.23
C ARG A 22 -0.61 3.40 20.42
N LEU A 23 -1.38 2.77 19.55
CA LEU A 23 -2.83 2.67 19.65
C LEU A 23 -3.29 1.51 20.57
N GLY A 24 -2.37 0.79 21.20
CA GLY A 24 -2.67 -0.37 22.03
C GLY A 24 -3.14 -1.59 21.24
N VAL A 25 -2.79 -1.66 19.95
CA VAL A 25 -3.18 -2.75 19.05
C VAL A 25 -1.95 -3.56 18.67
N GLU A 26 -2.03 -4.88 18.85
CA GLU A 26 -1.02 -5.80 18.35
C GLU A 26 -1.39 -6.25 16.92
N ALA A 27 -0.42 -6.16 16.01
CA ALA A 27 -0.55 -6.64 14.65
C ALA A 27 0.58 -7.63 14.33
N GLU A 28 0.27 -8.67 13.58
CA GLU A 28 1.26 -9.66 13.14
C GLU A 28 1.87 -9.21 11.80
N ILE A 29 3.18 -9.07 11.74
CA ILE A 29 3.90 -8.81 10.48
C ILE A 29 4.19 -10.16 9.81
N THR A 30 3.58 -10.44 8.67
CA THR A 30 3.76 -11.70 7.97
C THR A 30 3.60 -11.60 6.46
N GLY A 31 4.33 -12.43 5.72
CA GLY A 31 4.14 -12.68 4.29
C GLY A 31 3.45 -14.02 4.01
N ASP A 32 3.05 -14.74 5.06
CA ASP A 32 2.36 -16.02 4.94
C ASP A 32 0.94 -15.83 4.40
N LEU A 33 0.64 -16.43 3.25
CA LEU A 33 -0.63 -16.26 2.55
C LEU A 33 -1.84 -16.72 3.37
N GLU A 34 -1.70 -17.84 4.10
CA GLU A 34 -2.79 -18.37 4.92
C GLU A 34 -3.09 -17.50 6.15
N LYS A 35 -2.03 -16.94 6.75
CA LYS A 35 -2.19 -16.00 7.86
C LYS A 35 -2.85 -14.69 7.43
N ILE A 36 -2.46 -14.16 6.27
CA ILE A 36 -3.08 -12.95 5.70
C ILE A 36 -4.56 -13.21 5.40
N LYS A 37 -4.87 -14.34 4.75
CA LYS A 37 -6.24 -14.73 4.41
C LYS A 37 -7.13 -14.94 5.64
N ALA A 38 -6.57 -15.47 6.72
CA ALA A 38 -7.28 -15.75 7.97
C ALA A 38 -7.38 -14.54 8.91
N ALA A 39 -6.81 -13.39 8.57
CA ALA A 39 -6.88 -12.19 9.37
C ALA A 39 -8.26 -11.53 9.33
N ASP A 40 -8.66 -10.87 10.41
CA ASP A 40 -9.89 -10.07 10.46
C ASP A 40 -9.73 -8.73 9.72
N LYS A 41 -8.52 -8.17 9.75
CA LYS A 41 -8.16 -6.92 9.06
C LYS A 41 -6.73 -7.00 8.55
N VAL A 42 -6.48 -6.37 7.42
CA VAL A 42 -5.17 -6.37 6.76
C VAL A 42 -4.69 -4.94 6.54
N ILE A 43 -3.44 -4.68 6.85
CA ILE A 43 -2.76 -3.44 6.50
C ILE A 43 -1.76 -3.76 5.39
N PHE A 44 -1.90 -3.05 4.29
CA PHE A 44 -1.01 -3.13 3.13
C PHE A 44 -0.16 -1.85 3.08
N PRO A 45 0.99 -1.84 3.77
CA PRO A 45 1.88 -0.68 3.82
C PRO A 45 2.74 -0.64 2.57
N GLY A 46 3.56 0.38 2.45
CA GLY A 46 4.67 0.33 1.51
C GLY A 46 5.37 1.64 1.30
N VAL A 47 6.60 1.53 0.90
CA VAL A 47 7.45 2.60 0.37
C VAL A 47 8.18 2.05 -0.83
N GLY A 48 8.48 2.88 -1.80
CA GLY A 48 9.21 2.48 -2.98
C GLY A 48 8.44 2.75 -4.26
N GLU A 49 8.83 2.07 -5.29
CA GLU A 49 8.38 2.28 -6.66
C GLU A 49 7.38 1.17 -7.04
N ALA A 50 6.33 1.54 -7.76
CA ALA A 50 5.17 0.68 -8.01
C ALA A 50 5.51 -0.56 -8.86
N GLU A 51 6.34 -0.42 -9.88
CA GLU A 51 6.67 -1.50 -10.82
C GLU A 51 7.47 -2.61 -10.11
N THR A 52 8.52 -2.24 -9.38
CA THR A 52 9.33 -3.20 -8.60
C THR A 52 8.48 -3.92 -7.55
N THR A 53 7.58 -3.17 -6.89
CA THR A 53 6.68 -3.75 -5.91
C THR A 53 5.68 -4.72 -6.54
N MET A 54 5.05 -4.35 -7.65
CA MET A 54 4.12 -5.23 -8.37
C MET A 54 4.80 -6.53 -8.85
N ASN A 55 6.04 -6.45 -9.34
CA ASN A 55 6.79 -7.62 -9.73
C ASN A 55 7.00 -8.58 -8.55
N TYR A 56 7.41 -8.05 -7.40
CA TYR A 56 7.56 -8.85 -6.17
C TYR A 56 6.23 -9.49 -5.74
N LEU A 57 5.12 -8.72 -5.74
CA LEU A 57 3.81 -9.26 -5.35
C LEU A 57 3.40 -10.44 -6.24
N LYS A 58 3.64 -10.33 -7.55
CA LYS A 58 3.36 -11.41 -8.51
C LYS A 58 4.21 -12.65 -8.25
N GLU A 59 5.52 -12.47 -8.03
CA GLU A 59 6.44 -13.57 -7.72
C GLU A 59 6.04 -14.34 -6.45
N GLN A 60 5.50 -13.64 -5.46
CA GLN A 60 5.06 -14.22 -4.18
C GLN A 60 3.58 -14.62 -4.15
N HIS A 61 2.85 -14.50 -5.25
CA HIS A 61 1.40 -14.73 -5.33
C HIS A 61 0.56 -13.86 -4.39
N LEU A 62 1.13 -12.77 -3.88
CA LEU A 62 0.44 -11.80 -3.03
C LEU A 62 -0.55 -10.95 -3.83
N ASP A 63 -0.31 -10.73 -5.11
CA ASP A 63 -1.20 -9.99 -6.00
C ASP A 63 -2.57 -10.65 -6.11
N THR A 64 -2.60 -11.94 -6.34
CA THR A 64 -3.84 -12.74 -6.39
C THR A 64 -4.53 -12.79 -5.03
N LEU A 65 -3.75 -13.03 -3.97
CA LEU A 65 -4.30 -13.06 -2.62
C LEU A 65 -4.99 -11.75 -2.25
N ILE A 66 -4.31 -10.61 -2.45
CA ILE A 66 -4.85 -9.30 -2.04
C ILE A 66 -6.15 -8.98 -2.78
N LYS A 67 -6.26 -9.34 -4.07
CA LYS A 67 -7.50 -9.19 -4.85
C LYS A 67 -8.66 -10.01 -4.29
N ASP A 68 -8.37 -11.16 -3.72
CA ASP A 68 -9.38 -12.09 -3.21
C ASP A 68 -9.79 -11.83 -1.75
N LEU A 69 -9.10 -10.95 -1.04
CA LEU A 69 -9.44 -10.60 0.35
C LEU A 69 -10.85 -10.03 0.44
N LYS A 70 -11.61 -10.46 1.44
CA LYS A 70 -12.99 -10.01 1.70
C LYS A 70 -13.10 -9.16 2.96
N GLN A 71 -12.12 -9.27 3.85
CA GLN A 71 -12.02 -8.45 5.05
C GLN A 71 -11.53 -7.04 4.72
N PRO A 72 -11.69 -6.08 5.64
CA PRO A 72 -11.19 -4.72 5.46
C PRO A 72 -9.67 -4.68 5.23
N VAL A 73 -9.26 -3.96 4.20
CA VAL A 73 -7.85 -3.74 3.84
C VAL A 73 -7.56 -2.24 3.85
N LEU A 74 -6.51 -1.84 4.57
CA LEU A 74 -6.01 -0.47 4.58
C LEU A 74 -4.71 -0.38 3.79
N GLY A 75 -4.75 0.27 2.62
CA GLY A 75 -3.56 0.62 1.85
C GLY A 75 -2.93 1.92 2.36
N ILE A 76 -1.61 1.94 2.55
CA ILE A 76 -0.86 3.12 2.99
C ILE A 76 0.24 3.43 1.97
N CYS A 77 0.28 4.68 1.48
CA CYS A 77 1.26 5.17 0.51
C CYS A 77 1.26 4.28 -0.76
N ILE A 78 2.39 3.64 -1.10
CA ILE A 78 2.45 2.75 -2.26
C ILE A 78 1.42 1.60 -2.16
N GLY A 79 1.14 1.09 -0.96
CA GLY A 79 0.09 0.09 -0.75
C GLY A 79 -1.28 0.58 -1.21
N MET A 80 -1.62 1.84 -0.97
CA MET A 80 -2.85 2.44 -1.50
C MET A 80 -2.80 2.57 -3.04
N GLN A 81 -1.68 3.05 -3.58
CA GLN A 81 -1.53 3.21 -5.03
C GLN A 81 -1.68 1.88 -5.78
N LEU A 82 -1.12 0.81 -5.22
CA LEU A 82 -1.18 -0.53 -5.82
C LEU A 82 -2.58 -1.15 -5.80
N LEU A 83 -3.50 -0.67 -4.95
CA LEU A 83 -4.92 -1.07 -5.01
C LEU A 83 -5.64 -0.48 -6.23
N CYS A 84 -5.10 0.57 -6.82
CA CYS A 84 -5.61 1.20 -8.04
C CYS A 84 -5.34 0.33 -9.27
N LYS A 85 -5.83 0.77 -10.43
CA LYS A 85 -5.68 0.09 -11.71
C LYS A 85 -4.26 0.17 -12.26
N SER A 86 -3.65 1.35 -12.17
CA SER A 86 -2.30 1.60 -12.67
C SER A 86 -1.64 2.77 -11.94
N SER A 87 -0.31 2.84 -12.06
CA SER A 87 0.49 3.93 -11.50
C SER A 87 1.51 4.44 -12.52
N GLU A 88 1.66 5.76 -12.59
CA GLU A 88 2.73 6.43 -13.34
C GLU A 88 4.03 6.52 -12.54
N GLU A 89 4.02 6.13 -11.27
CA GLU A 89 5.23 6.00 -10.44
C GLU A 89 5.95 4.68 -10.75
N ALA A 90 6.46 4.58 -11.97
CA ALA A 90 7.10 3.39 -12.50
C ALA A 90 8.31 3.77 -13.39
N ILE A 91 9.36 2.95 -13.34
CA ILE A 91 10.58 3.12 -14.16
C ILE A 91 10.23 3.09 -15.66
N SER A 92 9.29 2.23 -16.04
CA SER A 92 8.78 2.12 -17.41
C SER A 92 7.82 3.25 -17.81
N GLY A 93 7.50 4.17 -16.87
CA GLY A 93 6.57 5.28 -17.06
C GLY A 93 5.13 4.98 -16.68
N LYS A 94 4.70 3.73 -16.70
CA LYS A 94 3.38 3.28 -16.23
C LYS A 94 3.39 1.78 -15.98
N VAL A 95 2.80 1.36 -14.87
CA VAL A 95 2.62 -0.05 -14.51
C VAL A 95 1.17 -0.35 -14.17
N ASP A 96 0.69 -1.52 -14.60
CA ASP A 96 -0.59 -2.05 -14.17
C ASP A 96 -0.49 -2.59 -12.75
N CYS A 97 -1.40 -2.16 -11.89
CA CYS A 97 -1.47 -2.51 -10.49
C CYS A 97 -2.57 -3.57 -10.21
N LEU A 98 -3.08 -3.64 -8.99
CA LEU A 98 -4.03 -4.69 -8.60
C LEU A 98 -5.43 -4.48 -9.20
N GLY A 99 -5.82 -3.26 -9.55
CA GLY A 99 -7.09 -2.99 -10.19
C GLY A 99 -8.32 -3.24 -9.33
N ILE A 100 -8.18 -3.13 -8.00
CA ILE A 100 -9.31 -3.22 -7.07
C ILE A 100 -10.16 -1.96 -7.18
N PHE A 101 -9.52 -0.81 -7.33
CA PHE A 101 -10.17 0.45 -7.69
C PHE A 101 -9.89 0.77 -9.16
N ASP A 102 -10.93 1.18 -9.89
CA ASP A 102 -10.81 1.61 -11.31
C ASP A 102 -10.29 3.06 -11.41
N GLU A 103 -9.25 3.35 -10.64
CA GLU A 103 -8.59 4.64 -10.58
C GLU A 103 -7.14 4.52 -11.05
N GLU A 104 -6.60 5.60 -11.61
CA GLU A 104 -5.21 5.67 -12.04
C GLU A 104 -4.42 6.63 -11.15
N VAL A 105 -3.26 6.19 -10.68
CA VAL A 105 -2.29 7.06 -9.98
C VAL A 105 -1.51 7.84 -11.01
N LYS A 106 -1.65 9.16 -10.98
CA LYS A 106 -1.00 10.09 -11.90
C LYS A 106 0.16 10.82 -11.25
N LEU A 107 1.18 11.11 -12.04
CA LEU A 107 2.25 12.00 -11.63
C LEU A 107 1.72 13.44 -11.54
N PHE A 108 2.06 14.15 -10.47
CA PHE A 108 1.78 15.57 -10.40
C PHE A 108 2.57 16.32 -11.46
N ILE A 109 1.89 17.21 -12.18
CA ILE A 109 2.55 18.15 -13.11
C ILE A 109 2.85 19.41 -12.30
N PRO A 110 4.13 19.69 -11.97
CA PRO A 110 4.45 20.86 -11.18
C PRO A 110 4.19 22.13 -12.00
N ASP A 111 3.50 23.08 -11.40
CA ASP A 111 3.56 24.47 -11.83
C ASP A 111 4.88 25.04 -11.31
N ALA A 112 5.73 25.49 -12.22
CA ALA A 112 7.12 25.88 -11.94
C ALA A 112 7.28 27.00 -10.87
N GLN A 113 6.20 27.66 -10.48
CA GLN A 113 6.25 28.79 -9.54
C GLN A 113 5.66 28.50 -8.15
N THR A 114 4.71 27.56 -8.01
CA THR A 114 3.92 27.39 -6.78
C THR A 114 3.87 25.96 -6.23
N HIS A 115 4.14 24.94 -7.06
CA HIS A 115 4.01 23.56 -6.65
C HIS A 115 5.30 22.78 -6.82
N LYS A 116 5.73 22.10 -5.74
CA LYS A 116 6.89 21.23 -5.75
C LYS A 116 6.45 19.75 -5.80
N VAL A 117 7.18 18.95 -6.56
CA VAL A 117 7.08 17.50 -6.58
C VAL A 117 8.40 16.94 -6.07
N PRO A 118 8.37 16.05 -5.05
CA PRO A 118 7.20 15.52 -4.37
C PRO A 118 6.52 16.53 -3.45
N HIS A 119 5.19 16.37 -3.26
CA HIS A 119 4.45 17.12 -2.24
C HIS A 119 4.72 16.50 -0.86
N MET A 120 5.30 17.28 0.04
CA MET A 120 5.63 16.87 1.40
C MET A 120 5.10 17.89 2.40
N GLY A 121 4.40 17.40 3.44
CA GLY A 121 3.87 18.27 4.49
C GLY A 121 2.78 17.58 5.32
N TRP A 122 2.37 18.27 6.36
CA TRP A 122 1.25 17.86 7.21
C TRP A 122 -0.05 18.50 6.72
N ASN A 123 -1.10 17.71 6.64
CA ASN A 123 -2.44 18.14 6.31
C ASN A 123 -3.43 17.65 7.34
N THR A 124 -4.57 18.35 7.44
CA THR A 124 -5.71 17.90 8.23
C THR A 124 -6.64 17.05 7.37
N ILE A 125 -7.28 16.07 7.99
CA ILE A 125 -8.36 15.30 7.40
C ILE A 125 -9.66 15.58 8.16
N GLN A 126 -10.77 15.63 7.44
CA GLN A 126 -12.09 15.62 8.04
C GLN A 126 -12.62 14.19 8.04
N VAL A 127 -13.03 13.71 9.21
CA VAL A 127 -13.70 12.42 9.34
C VAL A 127 -15.20 12.69 9.32
N SER A 128 -15.88 12.08 8.38
CA SER A 128 -17.35 12.17 8.24
C SER A 128 -18.02 11.09 9.08
#